data_befa30b2b54a5a31470d23c9d6f94804
#
_entry.id   befa30b2b54a5a31470d23c9d6f94804
#
_cell.length_a   1.000
_cell.length_b   1.000
_cell.length_c   1.000
_cell.angle_alpha   90.00
_cell.angle_beta   90.00
_cell.angle_gamma   90.00
#
_symmetry.space_group_name_H-M   'P 1'
#
loop_
_entity.id
_entity.type
_entity.pdbx_description
1 polymer ?
#
loop_
_entity_poly.entity_id
_entity_poly.type
_entity_poly.pdbx_seq_one_letter_code
_entity_poly.pdbx_strand_id
1 'polypeptide(L)'
;RRELEEETGVKGLVMEQIATYGDYDRDPRTRVITTAYMAVVPENAVKVQAGDDAADAVWCEVNLQGVSTEERENDLKCYGGAVSDPEKQMEYHYKLHVKNVSRGLDTEAEVVQTIRGELVREEHFQVEKAGEIAVDHSAIIVQALLTLKKRL
;
A
#
# COMPACT_ATOMS: atom_id res chain seq x y z
N ARG A 1 -8.98 0.57 15.39
CA ARG A 1 -10.40 0.93 15.52
C ARG A 1 -10.56 2.32 16.11
N ARG A 2 -9.87 2.62 17.21
CA ARG A 2 -9.90 3.94 17.85
C ARG A 2 -9.41 5.03 16.89
N GLU A 3 -8.28 4.87 16.27
CA GLU A 3 -7.70 5.79 15.26
C GLU A 3 -8.71 6.10 14.13
N LEU A 4 -9.34 5.07 13.53
CA LEU A 4 -10.33 5.27 12.48
C LEU A 4 -11.51 6.11 12.99
N GLU A 5 -12.00 5.82 14.20
CA GLU A 5 -13.09 6.59 14.81
C GLU A 5 -12.68 8.04 15.10
N GLU A 6 -11.48 8.24 15.65
CA GLU A 6 -10.94 9.57 15.97
C GLU A 6 -10.69 10.40 14.70
N GLU A 7 -10.15 9.79 13.64
CA GLU A 7 -9.79 10.51 12.40
C GLU A 7 -10.95 10.70 11.42
N THR A 8 -11.93 9.81 11.41
CA THR A 8 -12.99 9.80 10.37
C THR A 8 -14.42 9.78 10.92
N GLY A 9 -14.62 9.67 12.23
CA GLY A 9 -15.92 9.53 12.88
C GLY A 9 -16.61 8.18 12.62
N VAL A 10 -15.96 7.24 11.94
CA VAL A 10 -16.56 5.97 11.50
C VAL A 10 -16.42 4.91 12.58
N LYS A 11 -17.54 4.28 12.96
CA LYS A 11 -17.64 3.28 14.04
C LYS A 11 -18.13 1.92 13.55
N GLY A 12 -17.76 0.88 14.30
CA GLY A 12 -18.37 -0.44 14.18
C GLY A 12 -18.01 -1.23 12.92
N LEU A 13 -17.03 -0.82 12.13
CA LEU A 13 -16.61 -1.56 10.95
C LEU A 13 -15.86 -2.84 11.29
N VAL A 14 -16.10 -3.87 10.48
CA VAL A 14 -15.24 -5.05 10.40
C VAL A 14 -13.98 -4.66 9.63
N MET A 15 -12.83 -4.80 10.28
CA MET A 15 -11.53 -4.47 9.69
C MET A 15 -10.64 -5.69 9.68
N GLU A 16 -9.88 -5.83 8.60
CA GLU A 16 -8.86 -6.85 8.45
C GLU A 16 -7.48 -6.22 8.41
N GLN A 17 -6.53 -6.82 9.09
CA GLN A 17 -5.13 -6.43 9.00
C GLN A 17 -4.58 -6.84 7.63
N ILE A 18 -3.98 -5.88 6.92
CA ILE A 18 -3.32 -6.12 5.64
C ILE A 18 -1.88 -6.56 5.86
N ALA A 19 -1.10 -5.71 6.47
CA ALA A 19 0.31 -5.95 6.76
C ALA A 19 0.82 -5.03 7.87
N THR A 20 2.03 -5.32 8.33
CA THR A 20 2.80 -4.43 9.20
C THR A 20 4.05 -4.00 8.45
N TYR A 21 4.27 -2.71 8.40
CA TYR A 21 5.37 -2.05 7.70
C TYR A 21 6.37 -1.54 8.73
N GLY A 22 7.60 -2.01 8.66
CA GLY A 22 8.63 -1.70 9.66
C GLY A 22 10.01 -1.48 9.05
N ASP A 23 10.10 -1.20 7.74
CA ASP A 23 11.36 -0.90 7.08
C ASP A 23 12.01 0.32 7.72
N TYR A 24 13.33 0.26 7.87
CA TYR A 24 14.07 1.26 8.65
C TYR A 24 13.88 2.67 8.11
N ASP A 25 13.90 2.82 6.78
CA ASP A 25 13.91 4.11 6.09
C ASP A 25 12.54 4.53 5.54
N ARG A 26 11.44 3.83 5.93
CA ARG A 26 10.10 4.13 5.42
C ARG A 26 9.57 5.52 5.79
N ASP A 27 9.96 6.05 6.94
CA ASP A 27 9.64 7.41 7.39
C ASP A 27 10.95 8.18 7.63
N PRO A 28 11.22 9.28 6.90
CA PRO A 28 12.47 10.02 7.02
C PRO A 28 12.64 10.74 8.36
N ARG A 29 11.59 10.88 9.15
CA ARG A 29 11.62 11.61 10.42
C ARG A 29 12.13 10.75 11.57
N THR A 30 11.72 9.48 11.62
CA THR A 30 12.10 8.54 12.67
C THR A 30 11.70 7.12 12.30
N ARG A 31 12.22 6.12 13.03
CA ARG A 31 11.77 4.74 12.85
C ARG A 31 10.33 4.57 13.34
N VAL A 32 9.43 4.31 12.41
CA VAL A 32 8.01 4.09 12.66
C VAL A 32 7.61 2.69 12.20
N ILE A 33 6.86 1.96 13.02
CA ILE A 33 6.21 0.72 12.63
C ILE A 33 4.72 1.01 12.49
N THR A 34 4.17 0.71 11.31
CA THR A 34 2.76 0.94 11.00
C THR A 34 2.07 -0.38 10.69
N THR A 35 0.90 -0.60 11.27
CA THR A 35 0.03 -1.73 10.91
C THR A 35 -1.19 -1.19 10.16
N ALA A 36 -1.35 -1.60 8.90
CA ALA A 36 -2.47 -1.18 8.07
C ALA A 36 -3.65 -2.14 8.18
N TYR A 37 -4.84 -1.56 8.18
CA TYR A 37 -6.11 -2.28 8.19
C TYR A 37 -6.97 -1.83 7.02
N MET A 38 -7.77 -2.75 6.48
CA MET A 38 -8.75 -2.50 5.42
C MET A 38 -10.15 -2.81 5.94
N ALA A 39 -11.10 -1.94 5.62
CA ALA A 39 -12.53 -2.21 5.72
C ALA A 39 -13.19 -1.94 4.37
N VAL A 40 -14.17 -2.76 4.01
CA VAL A 40 -14.98 -2.57 2.80
C VAL A 40 -16.41 -2.28 3.23
N VAL A 41 -16.97 -1.20 2.73
CA VAL A 41 -18.31 -0.76 3.04
C VAL A 41 -19.09 -0.46 1.76
N PRO A 42 -20.42 -0.65 1.73
CA PRO A 42 -21.21 -0.20 0.59
C PRO A 42 -21.09 1.30 0.36
N GLU A 43 -21.19 1.71 -0.89
CA GLU A 43 -21.21 3.13 -1.25
C GLU A 43 -22.30 3.88 -0.44
N ASN A 44 -21.95 5.04 0.08
CA ASN A 44 -22.82 5.87 0.92
C ASN A 44 -23.27 5.26 2.27
N ALA A 45 -22.77 4.08 2.66
CA ALA A 45 -23.09 3.49 3.96
C ALA A 45 -22.46 4.24 5.14
N VAL A 46 -21.40 4.99 4.89
CA VAL A 46 -20.62 5.69 5.90
C VAL A 46 -20.39 7.13 5.48
N LYS A 47 -20.69 8.06 6.37
CA LYS A 47 -20.30 9.47 6.23
C LYS A 47 -18.97 9.65 6.95
N VAL A 48 -17.94 10.06 6.21
CA VAL A 48 -16.65 10.46 6.79
C VAL A 48 -16.69 11.90 7.20
N GLN A 49 -16.09 12.20 8.34
CA GLN A 49 -15.96 13.54 8.89
C GLN A 49 -14.55 13.68 9.46
N ALA A 50 -13.85 14.75 9.12
CA ALA A 50 -12.52 15.01 9.65
C ALA A 50 -12.53 15.01 11.18
N GLY A 51 -11.59 14.27 11.77
CA GLY A 51 -11.32 14.30 13.21
C GLY A 51 -10.34 15.41 13.60
N ASP A 52 -9.91 15.40 14.85
CA ASP A 52 -9.12 16.47 15.45
C ASP A 52 -7.78 16.73 14.73
N ASP A 53 -7.13 15.69 14.19
CA ASP A 53 -5.81 15.79 13.56
C ASP A 53 -5.86 15.87 12.02
N ALA A 54 -7.04 15.70 11.41
CA ALA A 54 -7.23 15.75 9.98
C ALA A 54 -7.84 17.08 9.54
N ALA A 55 -7.20 17.77 8.60
CA ALA A 55 -7.75 18.99 8.02
C ALA A 55 -9.05 18.74 7.24
N ASP A 56 -9.19 17.56 6.63
CA ASP A 56 -10.38 17.12 5.88
C ASP A 56 -10.42 15.60 5.76
N ALA A 57 -11.63 15.03 5.61
CA ALA A 57 -11.84 13.61 5.30
C ALA A 57 -12.84 13.47 4.17
N VAL A 58 -12.42 12.92 3.05
CA VAL A 58 -13.21 12.84 1.82
C VAL A 58 -13.09 11.46 1.18
N TRP A 59 -14.16 11.04 0.51
CA TRP A 59 -14.12 9.86 -0.35
C TRP A 59 -13.42 10.19 -1.66
N CYS A 60 -12.54 9.31 -2.09
CA CYS A 60 -11.82 9.43 -3.35
C CYS A 60 -12.14 8.25 -4.27
N GLU A 61 -12.24 8.53 -5.55
CA GLU A 61 -12.16 7.51 -6.58
C GLU A 61 -10.73 7.00 -6.67
N VAL A 62 -10.57 5.68 -6.70
CA VAL A 62 -9.26 5.04 -6.76
C VAL A 62 -9.23 4.08 -7.95
N ASN A 63 -8.24 4.26 -8.83
CA ASN A 63 -8.00 3.37 -9.95
C ASN A 63 -6.58 2.79 -9.86
N LEU A 64 -6.45 1.46 -10.03
CA LEU A 64 -5.18 0.76 -10.04
C LEU A 64 -4.97 0.09 -11.39
N GLN A 65 -3.92 0.49 -12.10
CA GLN A 65 -3.51 -0.06 -13.39
C GLN A 65 -2.17 -0.78 -13.28
N GLY A 66 -2.10 -2.04 -13.76
CA GLY A 66 -0.83 -2.71 -14.01
C GLY A 66 -0.18 -2.14 -15.27
N VAL A 67 1.09 -1.77 -15.19
CA VAL A 67 1.84 -1.13 -16.27
C VAL A 67 2.74 -2.13 -16.98
N SER A 68 3.57 -2.85 -16.22
CA SER A 68 4.52 -3.83 -16.74
C SER A 68 4.81 -4.93 -15.73
N THR A 69 5.40 -6.01 -16.22
CA THR A 69 5.93 -7.11 -15.41
C THR A 69 7.33 -7.41 -15.91
N GLU A 70 8.29 -7.47 -15.01
CA GLU A 70 9.67 -7.78 -15.32
C GLU A 70 10.14 -8.97 -14.47
N GLU A 71 10.91 -9.88 -15.09
CA GLU A 71 11.63 -10.94 -14.39
C GLU A 71 13.09 -10.51 -14.26
N ARG A 72 13.63 -10.53 -13.04
CA ARG A 72 15.03 -10.23 -12.77
C ARG A 72 15.68 -11.41 -12.07
N GLU A 73 16.91 -11.72 -12.45
CA GLU A 73 17.77 -12.62 -11.71
C GLU A 73 18.58 -11.79 -10.71
N ASN A 74 18.46 -12.12 -9.43
CA ASN A 74 19.27 -11.51 -8.40
C ASN A 74 20.47 -12.38 -8.08
N ASP A 75 21.66 -11.83 -8.26
CA ASP A 75 22.90 -12.39 -7.72
C ASP A 75 22.94 -12.15 -6.19
N LEU A 76 22.22 -13.00 -5.45
CA LEU A 76 22.32 -13.00 -3.99
C LEU A 76 23.70 -13.49 -3.59
N LYS A 77 24.58 -12.58 -3.24
CA LYS A 77 25.81 -12.89 -2.50
C LYS A 77 25.43 -13.31 -1.09
N CYS A 78 25.17 -14.60 -0.90
CA CYS A 78 24.98 -15.14 0.44
C CYS A 78 26.28 -15.03 1.24
N TYR A 79 26.23 -14.36 2.38
CA TYR A 79 27.25 -14.49 3.41
C TYR A 79 27.24 -15.93 3.94
N GLY A 80 28.25 -16.75 3.56
CA GLY A 80 28.41 -18.09 4.12
C GLY A 80 28.52 -19.27 3.18
N GLY A 81 28.80 -19.07 1.89
CA GLY A 81 29.39 -20.12 1.03
C GLY A 81 28.49 -21.25 0.53
N ALA A 82 27.17 -21.17 0.64
CA ALA A 82 26.26 -22.01 -0.12
C ALA A 82 25.76 -21.19 -1.33
N VAL A 83 26.13 -21.63 -2.54
CA VAL A 83 25.58 -21.07 -3.79
C VAL A 83 24.15 -21.61 -3.87
N SER A 84 23.19 -20.80 -3.52
CA SER A 84 21.81 -21.03 -3.96
C SER A 84 21.71 -20.60 -5.42
N ASP A 85 20.94 -21.33 -6.22
CA ASP A 85 20.59 -20.90 -7.57
C ASP A 85 20.10 -19.46 -7.57
N PRO A 86 20.36 -18.67 -8.64
CA PRO A 86 19.89 -17.30 -8.73
C PRO A 86 18.38 -17.27 -8.46
N GLU A 87 18.00 -16.60 -7.39
CA GLU A 87 16.61 -16.55 -6.97
C GLU A 87 15.84 -15.65 -7.94
N LYS A 88 14.87 -16.21 -8.63
CA LYS A 88 14.03 -15.45 -9.54
C LYS A 88 13.21 -14.43 -8.77
N GLN A 89 13.30 -13.22 -9.21
CA GLN A 89 12.53 -12.08 -8.68
C GLN A 89 11.57 -11.59 -9.76
N MET A 90 10.30 -11.47 -9.42
CA MET A 90 9.29 -10.86 -10.29
C MET A 90 8.98 -9.46 -9.80
N GLU A 91 9.03 -8.50 -10.71
CA GLU A 91 8.65 -7.10 -10.45
C GLU A 91 7.38 -6.75 -11.24
N TYR A 92 6.40 -6.20 -10.54
CA TYR A 92 5.13 -5.73 -11.09
C TYR A 92 5.02 -4.25 -10.85
N HIS A 93 4.84 -3.48 -11.91
CA HIS A 93 4.72 -2.02 -11.85
C HIS A 93 3.26 -1.62 -11.92
N TYR A 94 2.86 -0.74 -11.01
CA TYR A 94 1.49 -0.24 -10.91
C TYR A 94 1.44 1.27 -10.93
N LYS A 95 0.39 1.81 -11.56
CA LYS A 95 -0.05 3.19 -11.38
C LYS A 95 -1.29 3.22 -10.51
N LEU A 96 -1.21 3.97 -9.44
CA LEU A 96 -2.31 4.27 -8.54
C LEU A 96 -2.79 5.70 -8.83
N HIS A 97 -4.03 5.86 -9.28
CA HIS A 97 -4.65 7.16 -9.48
C HIS A 97 -5.71 7.38 -8.41
N VAL A 98 -5.61 8.50 -7.69
CA VAL A 98 -6.53 8.90 -6.63
C VAL A 98 -7.12 10.25 -6.96
N LYS A 99 -8.45 10.34 -7.00
CA LYS A 99 -9.16 11.51 -7.48
C LYS A 99 -10.35 11.89 -6.60
N ASN A 100 -10.51 13.20 -6.36
CA ASN A 100 -11.72 13.80 -5.85
C ASN A 100 -11.94 15.16 -6.55
N VAL A 101 -12.86 15.19 -7.51
CA VAL A 101 -13.13 16.37 -8.34
C VAL A 101 -13.60 17.56 -7.51
N SER A 102 -14.42 17.33 -6.49
CA SER A 102 -15.00 18.40 -5.67
C SER A 102 -13.96 19.11 -4.81
N ARG A 103 -12.84 18.45 -4.52
CA ARG A 103 -11.73 18.99 -3.74
C ARG A 103 -10.52 19.37 -4.59
N GLY A 104 -10.59 19.18 -5.89
CA GLY A 104 -9.48 19.43 -6.79
C GLY A 104 -8.31 18.47 -6.60
N LEU A 105 -8.52 17.32 -5.95
CA LEU A 105 -7.50 16.28 -5.80
C LEU A 105 -7.46 15.43 -7.06
N ASP A 106 -6.28 15.33 -7.67
CA ASP A 106 -6.02 14.48 -8.84
C ASP A 106 -4.54 14.13 -8.85
N THR A 107 -4.19 12.97 -8.28
CA THR A 107 -2.80 12.58 -8.05
C THR A 107 -2.53 11.16 -8.51
N GLU A 108 -1.34 10.93 -9.05
CA GLU A 108 -0.84 9.62 -9.45
C GLU A 108 0.40 9.24 -8.65
N ALA A 109 0.47 7.97 -8.25
CA ALA A 109 1.64 7.36 -7.66
C ALA A 109 2.08 6.16 -8.50
N GLU A 110 3.39 5.86 -8.49
CA GLU A 110 3.97 4.68 -9.12
C GLU A 110 4.56 3.78 -8.04
N VAL A 111 4.18 2.50 -8.06
CA VAL A 111 4.54 1.51 -7.04
C VAL A 111 5.03 0.25 -7.71
N VAL A 112 6.12 -0.31 -7.21
CA VAL A 112 6.65 -1.61 -7.62
C VAL A 112 6.38 -2.63 -6.53
N GLN A 113 5.78 -3.74 -6.92
CA GLN A 113 5.68 -4.94 -6.11
C GLN A 113 6.77 -5.91 -6.55
N THR A 114 7.62 -6.32 -5.62
CA THR A 114 8.64 -7.34 -5.84
C THR A 114 8.21 -8.62 -5.13
N ILE A 115 8.24 -9.75 -5.85
CA ILE A 115 7.96 -11.08 -5.30
C ILE A 115 9.21 -11.95 -5.47
N ARG A 116 9.69 -12.54 -4.39
CA ARG A 116 10.82 -13.48 -4.34
C ARG A 116 10.39 -14.79 -3.71
N GLY A 117 11.08 -15.86 -4.12
CA GLY A 117 10.88 -17.22 -3.60
C GLY A 117 9.65 -17.94 -4.16
N GLU A 118 9.75 -19.27 -4.26
CA GLU A 118 8.69 -20.12 -4.81
C GLU A 118 7.78 -20.70 -3.73
N LEU A 119 8.36 -21.32 -2.72
CA LEU A 119 7.63 -21.98 -1.64
C LEU A 119 7.35 -21.04 -0.48
N VAL A 120 8.36 -20.28 -0.07
CA VAL A 120 8.21 -19.21 0.89
C VAL A 120 8.38 -17.90 0.12
N ARG A 121 7.33 -17.10 0.07
CA ARG A 121 7.31 -15.87 -0.72
C ARG A 121 7.57 -14.68 0.15
N GLU A 122 8.54 -13.88 -0.24
CA GLU A 122 8.73 -12.53 0.25
C GLU A 122 8.06 -11.56 -0.75
N GLU A 123 7.20 -10.70 -0.26
CA GLU A 123 6.49 -9.71 -1.05
C GLU A 123 6.81 -8.32 -0.48
N HIS A 124 7.34 -7.45 -1.30
CA HIS A 124 7.73 -6.10 -0.93
C HIS A 124 7.09 -5.08 -1.87
N PHE A 125 6.66 -3.95 -1.31
CA PHE A 125 6.07 -2.85 -2.07
C PHE A 125 6.91 -1.58 -1.87
N GLN A 126 7.38 -1.01 -2.97
CA GLN A 126 8.21 0.18 -2.98
C GLN A 126 7.56 1.30 -3.79
N VAL A 127 7.56 2.51 -3.26
CA VAL A 127 7.10 3.71 -3.96
C VAL A 127 8.23 4.25 -4.83
N GLU A 128 8.00 4.30 -6.15
CA GLU A 128 8.90 4.98 -7.09
C GLU A 128 8.55 6.45 -7.25
N LYS A 129 7.23 6.75 -7.26
CA LYS A 129 6.74 8.12 -7.36
C LYS A 129 5.51 8.28 -6.46
N ALA A 130 5.61 9.13 -5.47
CA ALA A 130 4.55 9.28 -4.46
C ALA A 130 3.38 10.16 -4.92
N GLY A 131 3.58 11.06 -5.90
CA GLY A 131 2.61 12.11 -6.20
C GLY A 131 2.39 13.01 -4.99
N GLU A 132 1.12 13.27 -4.65
CA GLU A 132 0.73 14.01 -3.44
C GLU A 132 0.40 13.10 -2.25
N ILE A 133 0.66 11.78 -2.38
CA ILE A 133 0.40 10.80 -1.32
C ILE A 133 1.61 10.72 -0.40
N ALA A 134 1.37 10.82 0.91
CA ALA A 134 2.43 10.89 1.91
C ALA A 134 3.23 9.57 2.03
N VAL A 135 4.53 9.70 2.16
CA VAL A 135 5.50 8.64 2.50
C VAL A 135 5.31 7.36 1.65
N ASP A 136 4.95 6.24 2.27
CA ASP A 136 4.71 4.93 1.65
C ASP A 136 3.22 4.56 1.55
N HIS A 137 2.31 5.49 1.80
CA HIS A 137 0.88 5.21 1.82
C HIS A 137 0.35 4.71 0.47
N SER A 138 0.94 5.13 -0.66
CA SER A 138 0.58 4.60 -1.98
C SER A 138 0.89 3.11 -2.10
N ALA A 139 2.01 2.62 -1.55
CA ALA A 139 2.35 1.20 -1.51
C ALA A 139 1.35 0.41 -0.65
N ILE A 140 0.95 0.95 0.51
CA ILE A 140 -0.06 0.37 1.39
C ILE A 140 -1.42 0.24 0.68
N ILE A 141 -1.85 1.29 -0.03
CA ILE A 141 -3.10 1.31 -0.79
C ILE A 141 -3.06 0.27 -1.92
N VAL A 142 -1.96 0.19 -2.68
CA VAL A 142 -1.79 -0.79 -3.75
C VAL A 142 -1.88 -2.21 -3.20
N GLN A 143 -1.19 -2.51 -2.10
CA GLN A 143 -1.25 -3.83 -1.46
C GLN A 143 -2.67 -4.18 -0.99
N ALA A 144 -3.40 -3.23 -0.41
CA ALA A 144 -4.79 -3.42 0.01
C ALA A 144 -5.70 -3.73 -1.19
N LEU A 145 -5.57 -2.97 -2.29
CA LEU A 145 -6.35 -3.17 -3.51
C LEU A 145 -6.06 -4.51 -4.17
N LEU A 146 -4.78 -4.92 -4.24
CA LEU A 146 -4.40 -6.24 -4.77
C LEU A 146 -4.92 -7.38 -3.91
N THR A 147 -4.91 -7.21 -2.58
CA THR A 147 -5.51 -8.17 -1.64
C THR A 147 -7.01 -8.30 -1.86
N LEU A 148 -7.71 -7.19 -2.04
CA LEU A 148 -9.14 -7.18 -2.35
C LEU A 148 -9.43 -7.83 -3.70
N LYS A 149 -8.67 -7.48 -4.74
CA LYS A 149 -8.83 -8.03 -6.10
C LYS A 149 -8.70 -9.55 -6.17
N LYS A 150 -7.85 -10.15 -5.33
CA LYS A 150 -7.69 -11.62 -5.26
C LYS A 150 -8.94 -12.34 -4.71
N ARG A 151 -9.92 -11.61 -4.15
CA ARG A 151 -11.12 -12.15 -3.50
C ARG A 151 -12.40 -11.89 -4.27
N LEU A 152 -12.34 -11.04 -5.27
CA LEU A 152 -13.47 -10.71 -6.18
C LEU A 152 -13.38 -11.55 -7.45
#